data_07b284aba56a216f7ceab88088d9950c
#
_entry.id   07b284aba56a216f7ceab88088d9950c
#
_cell.length_a   1.000
_cell.length_b   1.000
_cell.length_c   1.000
_cell.angle_alpha   90.00
_cell.angle_beta   90.00
_cell.angle_gamma   90.00
#
_symmetry.space_group_name_H-M   'P 1'
#
loop_
_entity.id
_entity.type
_entity.pdbx_description
1 polymer ?
#
loop_
_entity_poly.entity_id
_entity_poly.type
_entity_poly.pdbx_seq_one_letter_code
_entity_poly.pdbx_strand_id
1 'polypeptide(L)'
;LKGYNLTISSIGQQLGADNIAIPGGDLDNGSQTLAVRTDGEYSSIDDVKNALISLPAGGTVRLSQIADVSMQPKDQDAISKVDGEECIILSVNKQSGSNTAQIAELAKAEFDSLLKSNDSLQWNIVMDQSDYINMTVDNAIQNIWMGVLFAAIVLFLFLRDFGATMAVTIAMPCCILFTFLIMNVLGITLNMMSLGGITLGVGMIVDNSIVVLENIFTYRADGYDRLEACTKGTGEVIGAVIASTLTTVAVFLPIALSGGMAGMMFKEFCITIVALLLSSLIISITLVPLLCYFLLDESKVHLDALQRAQKGGRRAQKLMDWYVKKLDYYVHHLKRGVLVSVALVAVFLAACLNTKMVLLPEMDEGMVTVTVSMPIGSKVEQAAAMAERVAAIAEETIPELASYYYTADSGQSASLVLNLTDKGERDRSATDIANALRDATYDVAGCEITCSAYDMGAM
;
A
#
# COMPACT_ATOMS: atom_id res chain seq x y z
N LEU A 1 40.18 26.17 -39.75
CA LEU A 1 39.01 27.07 -39.76
C LEU A 1 39.39 28.51 -40.15
N LYS A 2 40.47 29.11 -39.62
CA LYS A 2 40.87 30.49 -39.98
C LYS A 2 41.19 30.68 -41.46
N GLY A 3 41.79 29.67 -42.14
CA GLY A 3 42.11 29.73 -43.56
C GLY A 3 40.88 29.73 -44.51
N TYR A 4 39.73 29.28 -44.02
CA TYR A 4 38.45 29.26 -44.74
C TYR A 4 37.45 30.31 -44.24
N ASN A 5 37.87 31.20 -43.29
CA ASN A 5 36.99 32.17 -42.60
C ASN A 5 35.70 31.53 -41.97
N LEU A 6 35.84 30.32 -41.43
CA LEU A 6 34.76 29.60 -40.79
C LEU A 6 34.89 29.73 -39.26
N THR A 7 33.75 29.85 -38.59
CA THR A 7 33.61 29.75 -37.12
C THR A 7 32.97 28.45 -36.72
N ILE A 8 33.20 27.96 -35.51
CA ILE A 8 32.54 26.77 -34.98
C ILE A 8 31.01 26.93 -34.99
N SER A 9 30.54 28.12 -34.63
CA SER A 9 29.11 28.45 -34.62
C SER A 9 28.47 28.36 -36.03
N SER A 10 29.19 28.85 -37.07
CA SER A 10 28.66 28.78 -38.46
C SER A 10 28.59 27.36 -38.99
N ILE A 11 29.56 26.50 -38.61
CA ILE A 11 29.53 25.07 -38.96
C ILE A 11 28.35 24.39 -38.24
N GLY A 12 28.17 24.64 -36.92
CA GLY A 12 27.08 24.07 -36.15
C GLY A 12 25.69 24.48 -36.69
N GLN A 13 25.53 25.74 -37.10
CA GLN A 13 24.30 26.22 -37.72
C GLN A 13 24.01 25.55 -39.07
N GLN A 14 25.01 25.35 -39.92
CA GLN A 14 24.83 24.67 -41.19
C GLN A 14 24.49 23.21 -41.01
N LEU A 15 25.20 22.47 -40.13
CA LEU A 15 24.90 21.10 -39.82
C LEU A 15 23.50 20.95 -39.23
N GLY A 16 23.06 21.85 -38.35
CA GLY A 16 21.73 21.87 -37.77
C GLY A 16 20.63 22.19 -38.84
N ALA A 17 20.94 23.03 -39.81
CA ALA A 17 20.02 23.36 -40.90
C ALA A 17 19.82 22.19 -41.89
N ASP A 18 20.89 21.41 -42.10
CA ASP A 18 20.84 20.24 -43.02
C ASP A 18 20.25 18.98 -42.33
N ASN A 19 20.38 18.87 -41.02
CA ASN A 19 19.89 17.74 -40.23
C ASN A 19 18.44 17.95 -39.75
N ILE A 20 17.52 18.03 -40.72
CA ILE A 20 16.11 18.34 -40.47
C ILE A 20 15.20 17.39 -41.24
N ALA A 21 14.15 16.91 -40.58
CA ALA A 21 13.02 16.27 -41.19
C ALA A 21 11.83 17.25 -41.27
N ILE A 22 11.42 17.59 -42.47
CA ILE A 22 10.32 18.55 -42.71
C ILE A 22 9.10 17.80 -43.28
N PRO A 23 7.92 17.91 -42.63
CA PRO A 23 6.69 17.42 -43.24
C PRO A 23 6.39 18.19 -44.53
N GLY A 24 6.34 17.48 -45.65
CA GLY A 24 6.08 18.05 -47.01
C GLY A 24 4.61 18.23 -47.34
N GLY A 25 3.70 17.96 -46.38
CA GLY A 25 2.26 17.98 -46.58
C GLY A 25 1.70 16.62 -46.97
N ASP A 26 0.44 16.59 -47.34
CA ASP A 26 -0.29 15.38 -47.65
C ASP A 26 -0.58 15.31 -49.16
N LEU A 27 -0.37 14.15 -49.76
CA LEU A 27 -0.71 13.87 -51.16
C LEU A 27 -1.98 12.99 -51.17
N ASP A 28 -3.05 13.52 -51.72
CA ASP A 28 -4.28 12.78 -51.90
C ASP A 28 -4.23 11.96 -53.23
N ASN A 29 -4.33 10.63 -53.10
CA ASN A 29 -4.34 9.70 -54.22
C ASN A 29 -5.78 9.18 -54.52
N GLY A 30 -6.79 9.91 -54.11
CA GLY A 30 -8.20 9.59 -54.35
C GLY A 30 -8.81 8.48 -53.49
N SER A 31 -8.01 7.53 -53.03
CA SER A 31 -8.42 6.48 -52.06
C SER A 31 -7.64 6.49 -50.75
N GLN A 32 -6.52 7.20 -50.72
CA GLN A 32 -5.63 7.29 -49.55
C GLN A 32 -4.91 8.65 -49.50
N THR A 33 -4.80 9.22 -48.34
CA THR A 33 -3.97 10.40 -48.10
C THR A 33 -2.59 9.94 -47.65
N LEU A 34 -1.56 10.25 -48.43
CA LEU A 34 -0.17 9.89 -48.15
C LEU A 34 0.56 11.11 -47.59
N ALA A 35 1.08 10.98 -46.34
CA ALA A 35 1.94 12.00 -45.76
C ALA A 35 3.29 12.00 -46.46
N VAL A 36 3.68 13.14 -47.02
CA VAL A 36 5.00 13.34 -47.64
C VAL A 36 5.93 13.95 -46.59
N ARG A 37 7.09 13.34 -46.40
CA ARG A 37 8.14 13.83 -45.50
C ARG A 37 9.45 13.94 -46.26
N THR A 38 10.12 15.07 -46.15
CA THR A 38 11.50 15.22 -46.58
C THR A 38 12.39 14.83 -45.44
N ASP A 39 13.16 13.77 -45.59
CA ASP A 39 14.07 13.26 -44.60
C ASP A 39 15.50 13.68 -44.98
N GLY A 40 16.04 14.67 -44.23
CA GLY A 40 17.39 15.16 -44.39
C GLY A 40 18.27 14.84 -43.18
N GLU A 41 17.76 14.00 -42.24
CA GLU A 41 18.50 13.63 -41.04
C GLU A 41 19.73 12.77 -41.38
N TYR A 42 20.87 13.06 -40.76
CA TYR A 42 22.05 12.22 -40.84
C TYR A 42 21.80 10.87 -40.16
N SER A 43 21.94 9.77 -40.88
CA SER A 43 21.70 8.42 -40.39
C SER A 43 22.98 7.70 -39.96
N SER A 44 24.13 8.22 -40.35
CA SER A 44 25.44 7.62 -40.05
C SER A 44 26.51 8.69 -39.76
N ILE A 45 27.58 8.27 -39.07
CA ILE A 45 28.75 9.13 -38.88
C ILE A 45 29.42 9.52 -40.19
N ASP A 46 29.32 8.69 -41.21
CA ASP A 46 29.89 8.95 -42.54
C ASP A 46 29.07 10.01 -43.29
N ASP A 47 27.78 10.11 -43.07
CA ASP A 47 26.95 11.20 -43.60
C ASP A 47 27.42 12.54 -42.98
N VAL A 48 27.66 12.58 -41.66
CA VAL A 48 28.21 13.78 -41.01
C VAL A 48 29.60 14.13 -41.51
N LYS A 49 30.49 13.12 -41.72
CA LYS A 49 31.86 13.37 -42.27
C LYS A 49 31.80 13.94 -43.68
N ASN A 50 30.83 13.50 -44.47
CA ASN A 50 30.66 13.93 -45.86
C ASN A 50 29.78 15.16 -46.01
N ALA A 51 29.25 15.72 -44.93
CA ALA A 51 28.46 16.95 -44.94
C ALA A 51 29.23 18.10 -45.61
N LEU A 52 28.55 18.81 -46.50
CA LEU A 52 29.14 19.91 -47.25
C LEU A 52 28.93 21.23 -46.53
N ILE A 53 30.03 21.82 -46.10
CA ILE A 53 30.02 23.13 -45.43
C ILE A 53 30.25 24.24 -46.48
N SER A 54 29.34 25.18 -46.58
CA SER A 54 29.42 26.32 -47.49
C SER A 54 30.43 27.34 -46.94
N LEU A 55 31.32 27.79 -47.84
CA LEU A 55 32.35 28.77 -47.52
C LEU A 55 31.87 30.22 -47.78
N PRO A 56 32.19 31.17 -46.91
CA PRO A 56 31.82 32.59 -47.12
C PRO A 56 32.41 33.21 -48.41
N ALA A 57 33.53 32.66 -48.91
CA ALA A 57 34.18 33.10 -50.12
C ALA A 57 33.64 32.42 -51.40
N GLY A 58 32.62 31.56 -51.26
CA GLY A 58 32.06 30.71 -52.32
C GLY A 58 32.73 29.33 -52.39
N GLY A 59 31.90 28.33 -52.79
CA GLY A 59 32.33 26.92 -52.82
C GLY A 59 31.94 26.17 -51.55
N THR A 60 32.21 24.87 -51.52
CA THR A 60 31.90 23.96 -50.41
C THR A 60 33.14 23.14 -50.03
N VAL A 61 33.23 22.73 -48.76
CA VAL A 61 34.28 21.86 -48.23
C VAL A 61 33.61 20.76 -47.43
N ARG A 62 34.12 19.52 -47.46
CA ARG A 62 33.59 18.42 -46.63
C ARG A 62 34.04 18.66 -45.18
N LEU A 63 33.12 18.33 -44.22
CA LEU A 63 33.42 18.46 -42.81
C LEU A 63 34.67 17.68 -42.40
N SER A 64 34.89 16.47 -42.91
CA SER A 64 36.08 15.65 -42.68
C SER A 64 37.40 16.27 -43.09
N GLN A 65 37.39 17.33 -43.95
CA GLN A 65 38.62 18.04 -44.33
C GLN A 65 38.99 19.17 -43.38
N ILE A 66 38.05 19.60 -42.55
CA ILE A 66 38.24 20.75 -41.61
C ILE A 66 38.06 20.40 -40.13
N ALA A 67 37.50 19.22 -39.86
CA ALA A 67 37.25 18.71 -38.50
C ALA A 67 37.41 17.20 -38.45
N ASP A 68 37.85 16.70 -37.27
CA ASP A 68 37.76 15.28 -36.92
C ASP A 68 36.37 14.97 -36.42
N VAL A 69 35.72 13.96 -37.04
CA VAL A 69 34.38 13.51 -36.66
C VAL A 69 34.47 12.13 -36.08
N SER A 70 34.17 12.02 -34.79
CA SER A 70 34.19 10.77 -34.06
C SER A 70 32.88 10.60 -33.27
N MET A 71 32.47 9.36 -33.09
CA MET A 71 31.38 9.05 -32.19
C MET A 71 31.97 8.96 -30.79
N GLN A 72 31.42 9.71 -29.87
CA GLN A 72 31.80 9.66 -28.46
C GLN A 72 30.51 9.46 -27.63
N PRO A 73 30.60 8.76 -26.51
CA PRO A 73 29.51 8.75 -25.53
C PRO A 73 29.14 10.19 -25.16
N LYS A 74 27.84 10.45 -24.99
CA LYS A 74 27.39 11.72 -24.42
C LYS A 74 27.97 11.85 -22.99
N ASP A 75 28.25 13.08 -22.57
CA ASP A 75 28.64 13.32 -21.19
C ASP A 75 27.61 12.68 -20.25
N GLN A 76 28.08 11.96 -19.25
CA GLN A 76 27.21 11.29 -18.28
C GLN A 76 26.50 12.34 -17.45
N ASP A 77 25.18 12.39 -17.59
CA ASP A 77 24.31 13.25 -16.77
C ASP A 77 23.97 12.59 -15.42
N ALA A 78 24.16 11.26 -15.31
CA ALA A 78 23.94 10.49 -14.09
C ALA A 78 24.89 9.28 -13.99
N ILE A 79 25.28 8.92 -12.79
CA ILE A 79 26.07 7.73 -12.47
C ILE A 79 25.29 6.91 -11.45
N SER A 80 25.06 5.63 -11.75
CA SER A 80 24.37 4.72 -10.84
C SER A 80 25.22 3.51 -10.55
N LYS A 81 25.28 3.08 -9.29
CA LYS A 81 25.93 1.85 -8.85
C LYS A 81 25.04 1.07 -7.88
N VAL A 82 25.18 -0.24 -7.91
CA VAL A 82 24.58 -1.19 -6.98
C VAL A 82 25.72 -2.01 -6.36
N ASP A 83 25.82 -2.03 -5.06
CA ASP A 83 26.86 -2.76 -4.31
C ASP A 83 28.29 -2.48 -4.85
N GLY A 84 28.54 -1.23 -5.27
CA GLY A 84 29.82 -0.77 -5.81
C GLY A 84 30.05 -1.01 -7.31
N GLU A 85 29.20 -1.77 -7.99
CA GLU A 85 29.30 -2.04 -9.43
C GLU A 85 28.47 -1.06 -10.26
N GLU A 86 29.00 -0.60 -11.40
CA GLU A 86 28.29 0.30 -12.30
C GLU A 86 27.09 -0.42 -12.93
N CYS A 87 25.94 0.25 -12.93
CA CYS A 87 24.71 -0.31 -13.46
C CYS A 87 23.83 0.74 -14.14
N ILE A 88 22.78 0.28 -14.79
CA ILE A 88 21.70 1.12 -15.31
C ILE A 88 20.46 0.83 -14.48
N ILE A 89 19.94 1.85 -13.80
CA ILE A 89 18.68 1.74 -13.03
C ILE A 89 17.52 2.04 -13.96
N LEU A 90 16.61 1.06 -14.09
CA LEU A 90 15.37 1.21 -14.84
C LEU A 90 14.19 1.34 -13.88
N SER A 91 13.46 2.46 -13.98
CA SER A 91 12.25 2.69 -13.21
C SER A 91 11.01 2.42 -14.06
N VAL A 92 10.21 1.42 -13.66
CA VAL A 92 8.94 1.11 -14.31
C VAL A 92 7.82 1.79 -13.54
N ASN A 93 7.24 2.84 -14.13
CA ASN A 93 6.15 3.59 -13.52
C ASN A 93 4.81 3.16 -14.11
N LYS A 94 3.85 2.78 -13.27
CA LYS A 94 2.50 2.44 -13.72
C LYS A 94 1.67 3.68 -14.03
N GLN A 95 0.72 3.55 -14.95
CA GLN A 95 -0.31 4.56 -15.14
C GLN A 95 -1.32 4.54 -13.98
N SER A 96 -1.92 5.70 -13.70
CA SER A 96 -2.96 5.81 -12.68
C SER A 96 -4.12 4.84 -12.96
N GLY A 97 -4.58 4.13 -11.94
CA GLY A 97 -5.65 3.13 -12.06
C GLY A 97 -5.21 1.73 -12.47
N SER A 98 -3.95 1.52 -12.82
CA SER A 98 -3.43 0.18 -13.18
C SER A 98 -3.06 -0.64 -11.95
N ASN A 99 -3.13 -1.97 -12.05
CA ASN A 99 -2.76 -2.89 -10.99
C ASN A 99 -1.23 -3.03 -10.89
N THR A 100 -0.65 -2.60 -9.78
CA THR A 100 0.80 -2.60 -9.54
C THR A 100 1.40 -4.00 -9.60
N ALA A 101 0.78 -4.98 -8.94
CA ALA A 101 1.27 -6.36 -8.90
C ALA A 101 1.29 -7.00 -10.30
N GLN A 102 0.24 -6.78 -11.09
CA GLN A 102 0.17 -7.30 -12.46
C GLN A 102 1.23 -6.68 -13.36
N ILE A 103 1.47 -5.35 -13.23
CA ILE A 103 2.50 -4.67 -14.04
C ILE A 103 3.89 -5.14 -13.65
N ALA A 104 4.16 -5.33 -12.35
CA ALA A 104 5.44 -5.86 -11.89
C ALA A 104 5.70 -7.28 -12.45
N GLU A 105 4.70 -8.15 -12.43
CA GLU A 105 4.79 -9.50 -13.00
C GLU A 105 5.07 -9.47 -14.51
N LEU A 106 4.35 -8.62 -15.27
CA LEU A 106 4.57 -8.46 -16.70
C LEU A 106 5.96 -7.88 -17.00
N ALA A 107 6.43 -6.90 -16.23
CA ALA A 107 7.75 -6.33 -16.38
C ALA A 107 8.85 -7.36 -16.10
N LYS A 108 8.73 -8.14 -15.01
CA LYS A 108 9.67 -9.24 -14.70
C LYS A 108 9.72 -10.25 -15.84
N ALA A 109 8.57 -10.67 -16.37
CA ALA A 109 8.50 -11.63 -17.46
C ALA A 109 9.16 -11.09 -18.76
N GLU A 110 8.99 -9.80 -19.04
CA GLU A 110 9.62 -9.18 -20.21
C GLU A 110 11.14 -9.06 -20.05
N PHE A 111 11.63 -8.66 -18.87
CA PHE A 111 13.06 -8.65 -18.56
C PHE A 111 13.67 -10.05 -18.66
N ASP A 112 13.02 -11.08 -18.14
CA ASP A 112 13.47 -12.47 -18.27
C ASP A 112 13.53 -12.93 -19.74
N SER A 113 12.61 -12.44 -20.57
CA SER A 113 12.62 -12.70 -22.01
C SER A 113 13.81 -12.05 -22.71
N LEU A 114 14.14 -10.81 -22.30
CA LEU A 114 15.30 -10.08 -22.84
C LEU A 114 16.61 -10.77 -22.45
N LEU A 115 16.74 -11.29 -21.21
CA LEU A 115 17.91 -12.06 -20.79
C LEU A 115 18.14 -13.33 -21.62
N LYS A 116 17.06 -14.06 -21.92
CA LYS A 116 17.16 -15.27 -22.77
C LYS A 116 17.67 -14.96 -24.17
N SER A 117 17.50 -13.73 -24.64
CA SER A 117 17.98 -13.29 -25.94
C SER A 117 19.39 -12.69 -25.91
N ASN A 118 19.95 -12.44 -24.70
CA ASN A 118 21.24 -11.76 -24.55
C ASN A 118 21.99 -12.20 -23.26
N ASP A 119 22.83 -13.19 -23.37
CA ASP A 119 23.56 -13.81 -22.24
C ASP A 119 24.55 -12.85 -21.52
N SER A 120 24.83 -11.68 -22.09
CA SER A 120 25.73 -10.70 -21.48
C SER A 120 25.05 -9.74 -20.52
N LEU A 121 23.73 -9.77 -20.42
CA LEU A 121 22.95 -8.94 -19.51
C LEU A 121 22.66 -9.70 -18.22
N GLN A 122 22.80 -9.01 -17.09
CA GLN A 122 22.31 -9.46 -15.79
C GLN A 122 21.40 -8.37 -15.25
N TRP A 123 20.30 -8.72 -14.61
CA TRP A 123 19.44 -7.78 -13.92
C TRP A 123 19.13 -8.22 -12.50
N ASN A 124 18.95 -7.28 -11.63
CA ASN A 124 18.53 -7.50 -10.27
C ASN A 124 17.42 -6.52 -9.90
N ILE A 125 16.48 -6.94 -9.08
CA ILE A 125 15.41 -6.09 -8.58
C ILE A 125 15.92 -5.38 -7.34
N VAL A 126 15.98 -4.07 -7.40
CA VAL A 126 16.43 -3.24 -6.29
C VAL A 126 15.26 -2.85 -5.39
N MET A 127 14.09 -2.64 -5.99
CA MET A 127 12.86 -2.28 -5.28
C MET A 127 11.64 -2.79 -6.05
N ASP A 128 10.77 -3.55 -5.39
CA ASP A 128 9.52 -4.02 -5.92
C ASP A 128 8.35 -3.71 -4.97
N GLN A 129 7.53 -2.75 -5.36
CA GLN A 129 6.32 -2.42 -4.59
C GLN A 129 5.28 -3.55 -4.59
N SER A 130 5.32 -4.47 -5.57
CA SER A 130 4.37 -5.57 -5.62
C SER A 130 4.57 -6.60 -4.51
N ASP A 131 5.79 -6.80 -4.05
CA ASP A 131 6.09 -7.74 -2.97
C ASP A 131 5.42 -7.28 -1.66
N TYR A 132 5.48 -5.97 -1.37
CA TYR A 132 4.79 -5.39 -0.22
C TYR A 132 3.26 -5.50 -0.34
N ILE A 133 2.70 -5.26 -1.53
CA ILE A 133 1.26 -5.39 -1.78
C ILE A 133 0.82 -6.84 -1.59
N ASN A 134 1.55 -7.80 -2.18
CA ASN A 134 1.26 -9.22 -2.08
C ASN A 134 1.33 -9.70 -0.61
N MET A 135 2.38 -9.32 0.12
CA MET A 135 2.51 -9.62 1.54
C MET A 135 1.34 -9.06 2.36
N THR A 136 0.90 -7.84 2.06
CA THR A 136 -0.24 -7.21 2.74
C THR A 136 -1.55 -7.94 2.44
N VAL A 137 -1.76 -8.37 1.18
CA VAL A 137 -2.92 -9.16 0.76
C VAL A 137 -2.93 -10.52 1.47
N ASP A 138 -1.79 -11.22 1.48
CA ASP A 138 -1.66 -12.52 2.13
C ASP A 138 -1.89 -12.44 3.64
N ASN A 139 -1.32 -11.43 4.29
CA ASN A 139 -1.55 -11.15 5.70
C ASN A 139 -3.03 -10.84 5.98
N ALA A 140 -3.71 -10.07 5.12
CA ALA A 140 -5.13 -9.78 5.27
C ALA A 140 -5.98 -11.04 5.12
N ILE A 141 -5.71 -11.88 4.13
CA ILE A 141 -6.39 -13.17 3.92
C ILE A 141 -6.17 -14.09 5.12
N GLN A 142 -4.94 -14.19 5.62
CA GLN A 142 -4.63 -14.98 6.82
C GLN A 142 -5.38 -14.46 8.05
N ASN A 143 -5.40 -13.14 8.26
CA ASN A 143 -6.12 -12.51 9.38
C ASN A 143 -7.63 -12.73 9.29
N ILE A 144 -8.22 -12.69 8.08
CA ILE A 144 -9.62 -13.01 7.84
C ILE A 144 -9.92 -14.45 8.27
N TRP A 145 -9.13 -15.43 7.82
CA TRP A 145 -9.32 -16.83 8.18
C TRP A 145 -9.12 -17.09 9.67
N MET A 146 -8.10 -16.47 10.26
CA MET A 146 -7.91 -16.54 11.73
C MET A 146 -9.08 -15.92 12.47
N GLY A 147 -9.57 -14.77 12.03
CA GLY A 147 -10.74 -14.12 12.63
C GLY A 147 -12.00 -15.00 12.57
N VAL A 148 -12.27 -15.61 11.41
CA VAL A 148 -13.37 -16.57 11.25
C VAL A 148 -13.21 -17.77 12.18
N LEU A 149 -12.00 -18.34 12.25
CA LEU A 149 -11.70 -19.48 13.12
C LEU A 149 -11.90 -19.15 14.61
N PHE A 150 -11.34 -18.04 15.07
CA PHE A 150 -11.50 -17.62 16.47
C PHE A 150 -12.96 -17.31 16.80
N ALA A 151 -13.67 -16.62 15.91
CA ALA A 151 -15.10 -16.37 16.08
C ALA A 151 -15.90 -17.68 16.18
N ALA A 152 -15.62 -18.65 15.30
CA ALA A 152 -16.26 -19.97 15.34
C ALA A 152 -15.99 -20.72 16.66
N ILE A 153 -14.74 -20.69 17.16
CA ILE A 153 -14.37 -21.31 18.45
C ILE A 153 -15.13 -20.63 19.61
N VAL A 154 -15.12 -19.30 19.66
CA VAL A 154 -15.81 -18.54 20.70
C VAL A 154 -17.31 -18.81 20.66
N LEU A 155 -17.92 -18.77 19.47
CA LEU A 155 -19.34 -19.07 19.30
C LEU A 155 -19.67 -20.50 19.74
N PHE A 156 -18.87 -21.48 19.36
CA PHE A 156 -19.06 -22.86 19.78
C PHE A 156 -18.99 -23.02 21.31
N LEU A 157 -18.05 -22.34 21.97
CA LEU A 157 -17.94 -22.36 23.44
C LEU A 157 -19.16 -21.73 24.12
N PHE A 158 -19.72 -20.66 23.54
CA PHE A 158 -20.89 -19.98 24.08
C PHE A 158 -22.21 -20.72 23.78
N LEU A 159 -22.45 -21.01 22.50
CA LEU A 159 -23.71 -21.60 22.05
C LEU A 159 -23.78 -23.11 22.33
N ARG A 160 -22.61 -23.78 22.31
CA ARG A 160 -22.51 -25.27 22.47
C ARG A 160 -23.38 -26.05 21.50
N ASP A 161 -23.73 -25.44 20.39
CA ASP A 161 -24.49 -26.01 19.30
C ASP A 161 -23.69 -25.92 18.00
N PHE A 162 -23.47 -27.07 17.37
CA PHE A 162 -22.64 -27.11 16.14
C PHE A 162 -23.39 -26.50 14.94
N GLY A 163 -24.71 -26.74 14.82
CA GLY A 163 -25.51 -26.23 13.73
C GLY A 163 -25.59 -24.71 13.71
N ALA A 164 -25.81 -24.13 14.88
CA ALA A 164 -25.83 -22.68 15.07
C ALA A 164 -24.46 -22.03 14.77
N THR A 165 -23.39 -22.63 15.32
CA THR A 165 -22.01 -22.15 15.05
C THR A 165 -21.70 -22.21 13.57
N MET A 166 -22.08 -23.29 12.90
CA MET A 166 -21.87 -23.49 11.46
C MET A 166 -22.65 -22.45 10.62
N ALA A 167 -23.89 -22.14 11.01
CA ALA A 167 -24.69 -21.12 10.32
C ALA A 167 -24.01 -19.75 10.31
N VAL A 168 -23.48 -19.28 11.45
CA VAL A 168 -22.76 -18.02 11.52
C VAL A 168 -21.41 -18.11 10.82
N THR A 169 -20.68 -19.22 11.00
CA THR A 169 -19.36 -19.41 10.36
C THR A 169 -19.45 -19.40 8.83
N ILE A 170 -20.52 -19.94 8.24
CA ILE A 170 -20.76 -19.89 6.78
C ILE A 170 -21.20 -18.48 6.35
N ALA A 171 -21.98 -17.79 7.16
CA ALA A 171 -22.44 -16.44 6.86
C ALA A 171 -21.26 -15.42 6.74
N MET A 172 -20.18 -15.60 7.51
CA MET A 172 -19.04 -14.68 7.48
C MET A 172 -18.33 -14.60 6.11
N PRO A 173 -17.87 -15.71 5.49
CA PRO A 173 -17.31 -15.66 4.14
C PRO A 173 -18.30 -15.09 3.11
N CYS A 174 -19.59 -15.40 3.24
CA CYS A 174 -20.62 -14.84 2.34
C CYS A 174 -20.73 -13.33 2.48
N CYS A 175 -20.63 -12.77 3.70
CA CYS A 175 -20.57 -11.32 3.91
C CYS A 175 -19.36 -10.69 3.22
N ILE A 176 -18.19 -11.32 3.33
CA ILE A 176 -16.95 -10.82 2.72
C ILE A 176 -17.06 -10.83 1.19
N LEU A 177 -17.55 -11.93 0.60
CA LEU A 177 -17.77 -12.04 -0.84
C LEU A 177 -18.77 -10.96 -1.33
N PHE A 178 -19.85 -10.75 -0.58
CA PHE A 178 -20.82 -9.71 -0.91
C PHE A 178 -20.22 -8.30 -0.77
N THR A 179 -19.31 -8.10 0.17
CA THR A 179 -18.56 -6.85 0.31
C THR A 179 -17.66 -6.60 -0.89
N PHE A 180 -16.94 -7.61 -1.39
CA PHE A 180 -16.15 -7.48 -2.61
C PHE A 180 -17.01 -7.12 -3.83
N LEU A 181 -18.24 -7.66 -3.92
CA LEU A 181 -19.17 -7.26 -4.96
C LEU A 181 -19.54 -5.76 -4.87
N ILE A 182 -19.85 -5.27 -3.67
CA ILE A 182 -20.17 -3.85 -3.44
C ILE A 182 -18.94 -2.98 -3.76
N MET A 183 -17.75 -3.36 -3.31
CA MET A 183 -16.51 -2.64 -3.60
C MET A 183 -16.25 -2.52 -5.10
N ASN A 184 -16.44 -3.61 -5.85
CA ASN A 184 -16.30 -3.62 -7.31
C ASN A 184 -17.29 -2.64 -7.98
N VAL A 185 -18.55 -2.60 -7.55
CA VAL A 185 -19.56 -1.66 -8.07
C VAL A 185 -19.20 -0.21 -7.75
N LEU A 186 -18.59 0.05 -6.58
CA LEU A 186 -18.16 1.37 -6.15
C LEU A 186 -16.80 1.78 -6.74
N GLY A 187 -16.12 0.91 -7.47
CA GLY A 187 -14.79 1.15 -8.02
C GLY A 187 -13.67 1.23 -6.99
N ILE A 188 -13.86 0.61 -5.81
CA ILE A 188 -12.86 0.57 -4.74
C ILE A 188 -11.88 -0.56 -5.03
N THR A 189 -10.59 -0.23 -5.02
CA THR A 189 -9.52 -1.21 -5.25
C THR A 189 -9.16 -1.97 -3.98
N LEU A 190 -8.61 -3.19 -4.14
CA LEU A 190 -8.00 -3.92 -3.04
C LEU A 190 -6.62 -3.31 -2.77
N ASN A 191 -6.52 -2.57 -1.70
CA ASN A 191 -5.30 -1.92 -1.23
C ASN A 191 -5.19 -2.05 0.31
N MET A 192 -4.08 -1.59 0.87
CA MET A 192 -3.81 -1.68 2.30
C MET A 192 -4.95 -1.08 3.16
N MET A 193 -5.54 0.04 2.72
CA MET A 193 -6.63 0.70 3.45
C MET A 193 -7.93 -0.09 3.39
N SER A 194 -8.33 -0.54 2.19
CA SER A 194 -9.56 -1.33 2.04
C SER A 194 -9.44 -2.71 2.72
N LEU A 195 -8.28 -3.38 2.62
CA LEU A 195 -8.01 -4.64 3.30
C LEU A 195 -7.97 -4.47 4.83
N GLY A 196 -7.39 -3.37 5.33
CA GLY A 196 -7.45 -2.98 6.73
C GLY A 196 -8.89 -2.79 7.22
N GLY A 197 -9.74 -2.17 6.40
CA GLY A 197 -11.18 -2.01 6.65
C GLY A 197 -11.91 -3.36 6.76
N ILE A 198 -11.62 -4.30 5.86
CA ILE A 198 -12.17 -5.67 5.93
C ILE A 198 -11.69 -6.38 7.20
N THR A 199 -10.40 -6.34 7.49
CA THR A 199 -9.81 -7.01 8.66
C THR A 199 -10.44 -6.51 9.96
N LEU A 200 -10.59 -5.19 10.12
CA LEU A 200 -11.28 -4.62 11.27
C LEU A 200 -12.76 -5.01 11.30
N GLY A 201 -13.41 -4.97 10.16
CA GLY A 201 -14.84 -5.23 10.03
C GLY A 201 -15.24 -6.69 10.23
N VAL A 202 -14.34 -7.65 10.01
CA VAL A 202 -14.62 -9.10 10.23
C VAL A 202 -15.11 -9.35 11.65
N GLY A 203 -14.55 -8.66 12.65
CA GLY A 203 -15.04 -8.75 14.03
C GLY A 203 -16.47 -8.23 14.23
N MET A 204 -16.91 -7.26 13.40
CA MET A 204 -18.24 -6.63 13.50
C MET A 204 -19.33 -7.39 12.72
N ILE A 205 -18.95 -8.24 11.74
CA ILE A 205 -19.89 -9.04 10.95
C ILE A 205 -20.69 -10.00 11.83
N VAL A 206 -20.03 -10.58 12.82
CA VAL A 206 -20.58 -11.64 13.67
C VAL A 206 -21.72 -11.12 14.55
N ASP A 207 -21.66 -9.86 14.95
CA ASP A 207 -22.54 -9.27 15.95
C ASP A 207 -24.01 -9.31 15.51
N ASN A 208 -24.33 -8.84 14.31
CA ASN A 208 -25.69 -8.90 13.76
C ASN A 208 -26.21 -10.33 13.66
N SER A 209 -25.36 -11.24 13.23
CA SER A 209 -25.72 -12.66 13.06
C SER A 209 -25.99 -13.35 14.40
N ILE A 210 -25.24 -13.00 15.45
CA ILE A 210 -25.47 -13.54 16.81
C ILE A 210 -26.81 -13.09 17.36
N VAL A 211 -27.16 -11.80 17.23
CA VAL A 211 -28.42 -11.26 17.73
C VAL A 211 -29.62 -11.97 17.08
N VAL A 212 -29.59 -12.13 15.76
CA VAL A 212 -30.64 -12.86 15.02
C VAL A 212 -30.71 -14.32 15.47
N LEU A 213 -29.57 -15.00 15.56
CA LEU A 213 -29.47 -16.37 15.95
C LEU A 213 -30.01 -16.60 17.38
N GLU A 214 -29.58 -15.77 18.35
CA GLU A 214 -30.01 -15.88 19.75
C GLU A 214 -31.52 -15.74 19.90
N ASN A 215 -32.14 -14.82 19.15
CA ASN A 215 -33.57 -14.66 19.17
C ASN A 215 -34.31 -15.84 18.53
N ILE A 216 -33.78 -16.41 17.42
CA ILE A 216 -34.32 -17.64 16.84
C ILE A 216 -34.27 -18.79 17.87
N PHE A 217 -33.19 -18.92 18.64
CA PHE A 217 -33.08 -19.91 19.70
C PHE A 217 -34.08 -19.68 20.82
N THR A 218 -34.32 -18.43 21.21
CA THR A 218 -35.33 -18.09 22.22
C THR A 218 -36.71 -18.57 21.79
N TYR A 219 -37.11 -18.27 20.55
CA TYR A 219 -38.39 -18.76 20.01
C TYR A 219 -38.46 -20.29 19.91
N ARG A 220 -37.34 -20.94 19.56
CA ARG A 220 -37.26 -22.41 19.59
C ARG A 220 -37.40 -22.98 20.99
N ALA A 221 -36.83 -22.35 21.98
CA ALA A 221 -36.94 -22.73 23.39
C ALA A 221 -38.38 -22.57 23.92
N ASP A 222 -39.13 -21.58 23.40
CA ASP A 222 -40.53 -21.33 23.73
C ASP A 222 -41.49 -22.30 23.00
N GLY A 223 -40.94 -23.24 22.20
CA GLY A 223 -41.70 -24.33 21.57
C GLY A 223 -42.27 -24.02 20.19
N TYR A 224 -41.88 -22.91 19.57
CA TYR A 224 -42.28 -22.62 18.19
C TYR A 224 -41.65 -23.58 17.18
N ASP A 225 -42.34 -23.84 16.07
CA ASP A 225 -41.80 -24.62 14.96
C ASP A 225 -40.59 -23.92 14.32
N ARG A 226 -39.75 -24.66 13.57
CA ARG A 226 -38.54 -24.13 12.93
C ARG A 226 -38.83 -22.92 12.07
N LEU A 227 -39.83 -22.99 11.19
CA LEU A 227 -40.17 -21.92 10.27
C LEU A 227 -40.66 -20.68 11.04
N GLU A 228 -41.55 -20.91 12.02
CA GLU A 228 -42.06 -19.82 12.85
C GLU A 228 -40.99 -19.18 13.71
N ALA A 229 -40.09 -19.96 14.31
CA ALA A 229 -38.97 -19.45 15.10
C ALA A 229 -38.02 -18.60 14.24
N CYS A 230 -37.67 -19.07 13.03
CA CYS A 230 -36.82 -18.30 12.12
C CYS A 230 -37.48 -17.00 11.63
N THR A 231 -38.77 -17.06 11.28
CA THR A 231 -39.47 -15.86 10.74
C THR A 231 -39.83 -14.86 11.83
N LYS A 232 -40.44 -15.31 12.93
CA LYS A 232 -40.86 -14.43 14.05
C LYS A 232 -39.62 -13.91 14.80
N GLY A 233 -38.67 -14.82 15.11
CA GLY A 233 -37.44 -14.45 15.81
C GLY A 233 -36.60 -13.42 15.04
N THR A 234 -36.45 -13.55 13.74
CA THR A 234 -35.77 -12.54 12.92
C THR A 234 -36.59 -11.26 12.84
N GLY A 235 -37.93 -11.38 12.64
CA GLY A 235 -38.81 -10.22 12.52
C GLY A 235 -38.84 -9.34 13.75
N GLU A 236 -38.69 -9.88 14.93
CA GLU A 236 -38.65 -9.12 16.19
C GLU A 236 -37.40 -8.26 16.33
N VAL A 237 -36.23 -8.80 15.95
CA VAL A 237 -34.96 -8.11 16.15
C VAL A 237 -34.50 -7.28 14.95
N ILE A 238 -35.15 -7.40 13.79
CA ILE A 238 -34.72 -6.74 12.54
C ILE A 238 -34.62 -5.23 12.72
N GLY A 239 -35.55 -4.60 13.43
CA GLY A 239 -35.52 -3.15 13.68
C GLY A 239 -34.29 -2.74 14.53
N ALA A 240 -33.95 -3.52 15.55
CA ALA A 240 -32.81 -3.26 16.40
C ALA A 240 -31.48 -3.44 15.64
N VAL A 241 -31.38 -4.51 14.83
CA VAL A 241 -30.19 -4.80 14.00
C VAL A 241 -29.98 -3.71 12.93
N ILE A 242 -31.06 -3.26 12.27
CA ILE A 242 -30.97 -2.13 11.31
C ILE A 242 -30.52 -0.85 12.04
N ALA A 243 -31.11 -0.52 13.18
CA ALA A 243 -30.78 0.68 13.92
C ALA A 243 -29.30 0.67 14.40
N SER A 244 -28.80 -0.45 14.95
CA SER A 244 -27.42 -0.59 15.39
C SER A 244 -26.45 -0.47 14.22
N THR A 245 -26.73 -1.14 13.10
CA THR A 245 -25.89 -1.04 11.89
C THR A 245 -25.85 0.37 11.33
N LEU A 246 -27.00 1.05 11.21
CA LEU A 246 -27.07 2.44 10.73
C LEU A 246 -26.34 3.41 11.68
N THR A 247 -26.40 3.16 12.98
CA THR A 247 -25.66 3.97 13.96
C THR A 247 -24.15 3.84 13.75
N THR A 248 -23.65 2.63 13.49
CA THR A 248 -22.24 2.39 13.19
C THR A 248 -21.84 3.01 11.85
N VAL A 249 -22.67 2.87 10.82
CA VAL A 249 -22.48 3.53 9.51
C VAL A 249 -22.40 5.05 9.66
N ALA A 250 -23.26 5.65 10.50
CA ALA A 250 -23.27 7.09 10.77
C ALA A 250 -21.97 7.60 11.40
N VAL A 251 -21.16 6.75 12.03
CA VAL A 251 -19.84 7.12 12.55
C VAL A 251 -18.78 7.12 11.44
N PHE A 252 -18.78 6.15 10.55
CA PHE A 252 -17.74 6.01 9.50
C PHE A 252 -18.02 6.90 8.29
N LEU A 253 -19.28 7.15 7.94
CA LEU A 253 -19.66 7.92 6.76
C LEU A 253 -19.13 9.35 6.74
N PRO A 254 -19.18 10.14 7.84
CA PRO A 254 -18.59 11.48 7.87
C PRO A 254 -17.08 11.49 7.65
N ILE A 255 -16.36 10.48 8.14
CA ILE A 255 -14.92 10.36 7.93
C ILE A 255 -14.63 10.09 6.43
N ALA A 256 -15.43 9.22 5.80
CA ALA A 256 -15.32 8.94 4.37
C ALA A 256 -15.62 10.17 3.48
N LEU A 257 -16.43 11.11 3.97
CA LEU A 257 -16.82 12.34 3.28
C LEU A 257 -15.96 13.55 3.67
N SER A 258 -15.04 13.39 4.62
CA SER A 258 -14.15 14.47 5.05
C SER A 258 -13.18 14.86 3.95
N GLY A 259 -12.82 16.15 3.87
CA GLY A 259 -11.80 16.64 2.95
C GLY A 259 -10.39 16.59 3.54
N GLY A 260 -9.40 16.96 2.71
CA GLY A 260 -8.00 17.01 3.12
C GLY A 260 -7.28 15.64 3.09
N MET A 261 -6.04 15.62 3.53
CA MET A 261 -5.18 14.43 3.49
C MET A 261 -5.77 13.25 4.27
N ALA A 262 -6.26 13.48 5.48
CA ALA A 262 -6.90 12.45 6.29
C ALA A 262 -8.12 11.83 5.59
N GLY A 263 -8.97 12.67 4.97
CA GLY A 263 -10.11 12.18 4.20
C GLY A 263 -9.69 11.32 3.02
N MET A 264 -8.67 11.72 2.25
CA MET A 264 -8.15 10.93 1.14
C MET A 264 -7.63 9.57 1.59
N MET A 265 -6.88 9.52 2.69
CA MET A 265 -6.31 8.27 3.21
C MET A 265 -7.38 7.31 3.76
N PHE A 266 -8.31 7.83 4.58
CA PHE A 266 -9.29 6.97 5.26
C PHE A 266 -10.58 6.73 4.47
N LYS A 267 -10.77 7.39 3.33
CA LYS A 267 -11.99 7.25 2.52
C LYS A 267 -12.28 5.80 2.15
N GLU A 268 -11.32 5.12 1.54
CA GLU A 268 -11.51 3.73 1.09
C GLU A 268 -11.68 2.77 2.26
N PHE A 269 -10.93 2.98 3.34
CA PHE A 269 -11.07 2.25 4.61
C PHE A 269 -12.50 2.35 5.15
N CYS A 270 -13.01 3.57 5.32
CA CYS A 270 -14.34 3.81 5.90
C CYS A 270 -15.47 3.31 4.98
N ILE A 271 -15.37 3.52 3.65
CA ILE A 271 -16.37 3.03 2.71
C ILE A 271 -16.39 1.51 2.70
N THR A 272 -15.24 0.86 2.80
CA THR A 272 -15.16 -0.61 2.89
C THR A 272 -15.83 -1.14 4.14
N ILE A 273 -15.62 -0.50 5.30
CA ILE A 273 -16.33 -0.86 6.55
C ILE A 273 -17.85 -0.68 6.38
N VAL A 274 -18.29 0.42 5.80
CA VAL A 274 -19.73 0.67 5.53
C VAL A 274 -20.28 -0.40 4.61
N ALA A 275 -19.60 -0.74 3.53
CA ALA A 275 -20.00 -1.82 2.62
C ALA A 275 -20.11 -3.17 3.33
N LEU A 276 -19.14 -3.46 4.21
CA LEU A 276 -19.11 -4.69 5.01
C LEU A 276 -20.25 -4.76 6.02
N LEU A 277 -20.56 -3.66 6.71
CA LEU A 277 -21.67 -3.57 7.65
C LEU A 277 -23.01 -3.74 6.94
N LEU A 278 -23.20 -3.14 5.77
CA LEU A 278 -24.41 -3.32 4.97
C LEU A 278 -24.53 -4.76 4.44
N SER A 279 -23.42 -5.36 4.03
CA SER A 279 -23.37 -6.78 3.64
C SER A 279 -23.76 -7.68 4.81
N SER A 280 -23.21 -7.44 6.00
CA SER A 280 -23.54 -8.17 7.22
C SER A 280 -25.02 -8.03 7.58
N LEU A 281 -25.58 -6.84 7.46
CA LEU A 281 -27.01 -6.61 7.70
C LEU A 281 -27.87 -7.46 6.77
N ILE A 282 -27.61 -7.41 5.46
CA ILE A 282 -28.39 -8.19 4.47
C ILE A 282 -28.27 -9.69 4.73
N ILE A 283 -27.06 -10.19 4.95
CA ILE A 283 -26.79 -11.61 5.19
C ILE A 283 -27.39 -12.08 6.51
N SER A 284 -27.33 -11.28 7.56
CA SER A 284 -27.89 -11.65 8.88
C SER A 284 -29.40 -11.75 8.89
N ILE A 285 -30.12 -10.97 8.09
CA ILE A 285 -31.59 -11.02 8.01
C ILE A 285 -32.11 -11.99 6.94
N THR A 286 -31.25 -12.46 6.02
CA THR A 286 -31.65 -13.36 4.93
C THR A 286 -31.01 -14.74 5.05
N LEU A 287 -29.69 -14.82 4.95
CA LEU A 287 -28.96 -16.09 4.90
C LEU A 287 -28.91 -16.77 6.27
N VAL A 288 -28.70 -16.02 7.35
CA VAL A 288 -28.59 -16.62 8.70
C VAL A 288 -29.89 -17.34 9.12
N PRO A 289 -31.09 -16.73 9.01
CA PRO A 289 -32.34 -17.47 9.31
C PRO A 289 -32.55 -18.70 8.42
N LEU A 290 -32.15 -18.59 7.14
CA LEU A 290 -32.23 -19.73 6.21
C LEU A 290 -31.31 -20.88 6.63
N LEU A 291 -30.05 -20.55 6.97
CA LEU A 291 -29.10 -21.56 7.46
C LEU A 291 -29.54 -22.15 8.80
N CYS A 292 -30.14 -21.36 9.71
CA CYS A 292 -30.73 -21.85 10.93
C CYS A 292 -31.86 -22.82 10.67
N TYR A 293 -32.72 -22.53 9.70
CA TYR A 293 -33.81 -23.46 9.33
C TYR A 293 -33.27 -24.82 8.88
N PHE A 294 -32.18 -24.87 8.11
CA PHE A 294 -31.61 -26.13 7.62
C PHE A 294 -30.71 -26.86 8.62
N LEU A 295 -29.93 -26.13 9.42
CA LEU A 295 -28.88 -26.69 10.26
C LEU A 295 -29.31 -26.96 11.70
N LEU A 296 -30.38 -26.34 12.19
CA LEU A 296 -30.90 -26.59 13.53
C LEU A 296 -31.69 -27.93 13.56
N ASP A 297 -31.18 -28.89 14.32
CA ASP A 297 -31.79 -30.22 14.45
C ASP A 297 -33.01 -30.20 15.40
N GLU A 298 -34.08 -30.91 15.04
CA GLU A 298 -35.32 -31.01 15.87
C GLU A 298 -35.10 -31.69 17.21
N SER A 299 -34.17 -32.65 17.23
CA SER A 299 -33.98 -33.53 18.39
C SER A 299 -33.10 -32.95 19.49
N LYS A 300 -32.40 -31.84 19.21
CA LYS A 300 -31.33 -31.33 20.08
C LYS A 300 -31.52 -29.89 20.58
N VAL A 301 -32.73 -29.36 20.54
CA VAL A 301 -33.01 -28.14 21.32
C VAL A 301 -32.97 -28.56 22.79
N HIS A 302 -31.75 -28.67 23.29
CA HIS A 302 -31.53 -28.93 24.69
C HIS A 302 -31.87 -27.65 25.48
N LEU A 303 -33.13 -27.56 25.93
CA LEU A 303 -33.52 -26.68 27.06
C LEU A 303 -32.47 -26.78 28.20
N ASP A 304 -31.88 -27.97 28.35
CA ASP A 304 -30.74 -28.23 29.23
C ASP A 304 -29.45 -27.44 28.88
N ALA A 305 -29.17 -27.09 27.62
CA ALA A 305 -27.95 -26.36 27.29
C ALA A 305 -28.08 -24.88 27.64
N LEU A 306 -29.23 -24.25 27.41
CA LEU A 306 -29.51 -22.87 27.86
C LEU A 306 -29.58 -22.77 29.38
N GLN A 307 -30.23 -23.74 30.04
CA GLN A 307 -30.28 -23.84 31.51
C GLN A 307 -28.92 -24.19 32.13
N ARG A 308 -28.06 -24.95 31.43
CA ARG A 308 -26.68 -25.23 31.89
C ARG A 308 -25.72 -24.08 31.58
N ALA A 309 -25.95 -23.31 30.53
CA ALA A 309 -25.23 -22.06 30.27
C ALA A 309 -25.60 -20.98 31.30
N GLN A 310 -26.87 -20.91 31.73
CA GLN A 310 -27.31 -20.09 32.85
C GLN A 310 -26.77 -20.58 34.21
N LYS A 311 -26.56 -21.91 34.37
CA LYS A 311 -25.82 -22.48 35.49
C LYS A 311 -24.31 -22.49 35.22
N GLY A 312 -23.75 -21.32 34.89
CA GLY A 312 -22.31 -21.12 34.78
C GLY A 312 -21.61 -21.73 36.00
N GLY A 313 -20.44 -22.36 35.77
CA GLY A 313 -19.73 -23.03 36.84
C GLY A 313 -19.57 -22.14 38.11
N ARG A 314 -19.39 -22.71 39.28
CA ARG A 314 -19.32 -21.99 40.59
C ARG A 314 -18.51 -20.70 40.58
N ARG A 315 -17.54 -20.56 39.69
CA ARG A 315 -16.73 -19.35 39.52
C ARG A 315 -17.47 -18.23 38.80
N ALA A 316 -18.20 -18.56 37.69
CA ALA A 316 -19.02 -17.60 36.95
C ALA A 316 -20.19 -17.10 37.80
N GLN A 317 -20.80 -17.98 38.59
CA GLN A 317 -21.86 -17.62 39.53
C GLN A 317 -21.37 -16.66 40.60
N LYS A 318 -20.18 -16.93 41.21
CA LYS A 318 -19.58 -16.01 42.18
C LYS A 318 -19.25 -14.63 41.55
N LEU A 319 -18.82 -14.58 40.32
CA LEU A 319 -18.56 -13.34 39.60
C LEU A 319 -19.86 -12.57 39.36
N MET A 320 -20.92 -13.27 38.94
CA MET A 320 -22.24 -12.70 38.73
C MET A 320 -22.84 -12.15 40.02
N ASP A 321 -22.79 -12.93 41.09
CA ASP A 321 -23.26 -12.51 42.44
C ASP A 321 -22.49 -11.28 42.94
N TRP A 322 -21.18 -11.26 42.71
CA TRP A 322 -20.35 -10.10 43.05
C TRP A 322 -20.76 -8.88 42.21
N TYR A 323 -20.95 -9.04 40.92
CA TYR A 323 -21.38 -7.96 40.00
C TYR A 323 -22.75 -7.41 40.41
N VAL A 324 -23.73 -8.28 40.55
CA VAL A 324 -25.10 -7.89 40.98
C VAL A 324 -25.08 -7.18 42.30
N LYS A 325 -24.31 -7.67 43.28
CA LYS A 325 -24.17 -7.02 44.59
C LYS A 325 -23.53 -5.63 44.53
N LYS A 326 -22.56 -5.45 43.61
CA LYS A 326 -21.95 -4.14 43.36
C LYS A 326 -22.91 -3.21 42.63
N LEU A 327 -23.61 -3.71 41.63
CA LEU A 327 -24.61 -2.96 40.91
C LEU A 327 -25.73 -2.45 41.82
N ASP A 328 -26.29 -3.35 42.64
CA ASP A 328 -27.31 -3.03 43.61
C ASP A 328 -26.82 -1.95 44.59
N TYR A 329 -25.60 -2.07 45.09
CA TYR A 329 -24.97 -1.07 45.96
C TYR A 329 -24.90 0.30 45.26
N TYR A 330 -24.45 0.39 44.02
CA TYR A 330 -24.31 1.67 43.32
C TYR A 330 -25.67 2.26 42.90
N VAL A 331 -26.65 1.43 42.56
CA VAL A 331 -28.03 1.87 42.24
C VAL A 331 -28.67 2.53 43.48
N HIS A 332 -28.48 1.94 44.68
CA HIS A 332 -28.98 2.51 45.93
C HIS A 332 -28.13 3.70 46.45
N HIS A 333 -26.89 3.84 45.97
CA HIS A 333 -25.99 4.92 46.37
C HIS A 333 -25.57 5.80 45.16
N LEU A 334 -26.54 6.41 44.48
CA LEU A 334 -26.34 7.16 43.23
C LEU A 334 -25.18 8.16 43.29
N LYS A 335 -25.04 8.92 44.40
CA LYS A 335 -23.95 9.90 44.56
C LYS A 335 -22.56 9.26 44.48
N ARG A 336 -22.40 8.05 45.05
CA ARG A 336 -21.13 7.31 44.98
C ARG A 336 -20.90 6.71 43.60
N GLY A 337 -21.94 6.21 42.94
CA GLY A 337 -21.87 5.73 41.57
C GLY A 337 -21.43 6.82 40.60
N VAL A 338 -22.05 7.99 40.68
CA VAL A 338 -21.67 9.17 39.87
C VAL A 338 -20.23 9.61 40.17
N LEU A 339 -19.83 9.67 41.48
CA LEU A 339 -18.47 10.03 41.82
C LEU A 339 -17.42 9.09 41.25
N VAL A 340 -17.65 7.76 41.31
CA VAL A 340 -16.76 6.76 40.72
C VAL A 340 -16.70 6.90 39.20
N SER A 341 -17.83 7.11 38.52
CA SER A 341 -17.87 7.31 37.07
C SER A 341 -17.11 8.58 36.66
N VAL A 342 -17.31 9.70 37.38
CA VAL A 342 -16.58 10.95 37.09
C VAL A 342 -15.08 10.80 37.36
N ALA A 343 -14.68 10.10 38.44
CA ALA A 343 -13.29 9.85 38.76
C ALA A 343 -12.64 8.99 37.66
N LEU A 344 -13.34 7.98 37.14
CA LEU A 344 -12.86 7.12 36.09
C LEU A 344 -12.69 7.90 34.78
N VAL A 345 -13.65 8.75 34.40
CA VAL A 345 -13.54 9.64 33.24
C VAL A 345 -12.38 10.62 33.41
N ALA A 346 -12.17 11.19 34.62
CA ALA A 346 -11.06 12.10 34.88
C ALA A 346 -9.69 11.40 34.71
N VAL A 347 -9.57 10.15 35.15
CA VAL A 347 -8.35 9.34 34.97
C VAL A 347 -8.09 9.09 33.48
N PHE A 348 -9.13 8.72 32.70
CA PHE A 348 -8.98 8.52 31.25
C PHE A 348 -8.61 9.82 30.53
N LEU A 349 -9.22 10.95 30.89
CA LEU A 349 -8.87 12.26 30.32
C LEU A 349 -7.41 12.63 30.64
N ALA A 350 -6.97 12.42 31.88
CA ALA A 350 -5.57 12.67 32.26
C ALA A 350 -4.59 11.77 31.50
N ALA A 351 -4.93 10.50 31.27
CA ALA A 351 -4.14 9.60 30.45
C ALA A 351 -4.08 10.06 28.98
N CYS A 352 -5.21 10.51 28.43
CA CYS A 352 -5.31 11.00 27.05
C CYS A 352 -4.47 12.26 26.82
N LEU A 353 -4.41 13.17 27.79
CA LEU A 353 -3.59 14.39 27.72
C LEU A 353 -2.07 14.11 27.72
N ASN A 354 -1.66 12.94 28.18
CA ASN A 354 -0.25 12.51 28.22
C ASN A 354 0.15 11.72 26.96
N THR A 355 -0.78 11.45 26.06
CA THR A 355 -0.53 10.66 24.85
C THR A 355 0.04 11.58 23.74
N LYS A 356 1.17 11.20 23.16
CA LYS A 356 1.74 11.91 22.01
C LYS A 356 0.81 11.74 20.80
N MET A 357 0.50 12.85 20.12
CA MET A 357 -0.27 12.82 18.88
C MET A 357 0.68 12.74 17.70
N VAL A 358 0.66 11.64 16.98
CA VAL A 358 1.31 11.45 15.68
C VAL A 358 0.24 11.12 14.65
N LEU A 359 0.36 11.69 13.46
CA LEU A 359 -0.63 11.48 12.39
C LEU A 359 -0.52 10.06 11.82
N LEU A 360 0.70 9.63 11.55
CA LEU A 360 1.02 8.29 11.09
C LEU A 360 2.12 7.71 11.98
N PRO A 361 2.02 6.45 12.40
CA PRO A 361 3.14 5.78 13.05
C PRO A 361 4.27 5.62 12.05
N GLU A 362 5.51 5.74 12.52
CA GLU A 362 6.68 5.44 11.71
C GLU A 362 6.60 3.97 11.23
N MET A 363 6.52 3.79 9.91
CA MET A 363 6.56 2.46 9.31
C MET A 363 8.01 2.09 9.04
N ASP A 364 8.44 0.95 9.56
CA ASP A 364 9.77 0.43 9.32
C ASP A 364 9.73 -0.51 8.12
N GLU A 365 10.05 0.04 6.96
CA GLU A 365 10.04 -0.66 5.67
C GLU A 365 11.38 -1.34 5.35
N GLY A 366 12.34 -1.33 6.30
CA GLY A 366 13.64 -1.93 6.08
C GLY A 366 14.54 -1.17 5.11
N MET A 367 14.27 0.13 4.89
CA MET A 367 15.06 0.96 3.99
C MET A 367 15.46 2.28 4.64
N VAL A 368 16.68 2.72 4.36
CA VAL A 368 17.19 4.04 4.75
C VAL A 368 17.60 4.80 3.50
N THR A 369 17.09 6.01 3.35
CA THR A 369 17.47 6.91 2.27
C THR A 369 18.47 7.93 2.78
N VAL A 370 19.56 8.07 2.05
CA VAL A 370 20.59 9.06 2.31
C VAL A 370 20.69 9.99 1.11
N THR A 371 20.47 11.27 1.34
CA THR A 371 20.66 12.30 0.31
C THR A 371 21.95 13.04 0.58
N VAL A 372 22.83 13.03 -0.40
CA VAL A 372 24.10 13.76 -0.38
C VAL A 372 23.95 14.97 -1.29
N SER A 373 23.95 16.16 -0.73
CA SER A 373 23.84 17.43 -1.47
C SER A 373 25.22 18.09 -1.61
N MET A 374 25.63 18.29 -2.85
CA MET A 374 26.94 18.90 -3.19
C MET A 374 26.79 20.40 -3.44
N PRO A 375 27.86 21.18 -3.26
CA PRO A 375 27.87 22.60 -3.65
C PRO A 375 27.56 22.79 -5.13
N ILE A 376 26.92 23.93 -5.45
CA ILE A 376 26.57 24.30 -6.84
C ILE A 376 27.84 24.34 -7.71
N GLY A 377 27.77 23.66 -8.87
CA GLY A 377 28.89 23.57 -9.81
C GLY A 377 29.77 22.32 -9.62
N SER A 378 29.45 21.45 -8.68
CA SER A 378 30.11 20.14 -8.56
C SER A 378 29.80 19.26 -9.76
N LYS A 379 30.74 18.39 -10.15
CA LYS A 379 30.55 17.42 -11.22
C LYS A 379 29.89 16.16 -10.70
N VAL A 380 29.22 15.41 -11.59
CA VAL A 380 28.55 14.14 -11.30
C VAL A 380 29.49 13.14 -10.64
N GLU A 381 30.75 13.08 -11.11
CA GLU A 381 31.75 12.15 -10.58
C GLU A 381 32.10 12.47 -9.11
N GLN A 382 32.02 13.74 -8.72
CA GLN A 382 32.29 14.16 -7.33
C GLN A 382 31.13 13.78 -6.41
N ALA A 383 29.88 13.91 -6.89
CA ALA A 383 28.70 13.47 -6.16
C ALA A 383 28.70 11.92 -6.02
N ALA A 384 29.04 11.21 -7.10
CA ALA A 384 29.18 9.76 -7.08
C ALA A 384 30.28 9.28 -6.11
N ALA A 385 31.47 9.91 -6.14
CA ALA A 385 32.55 9.58 -5.22
C ALA A 385 32.20 9.85 -3.75
N MET A 386 31.37 10.89 -3.48
CA MET A 386 30.90 11.16 -2.13
C MET A 386 29.84 10.14 -1.69
N ALA A 387 28.93 9.76 -2.58
CA ALA A 387 27.96 8.70 -2.31
C ALA A 387 28.64 7.36 -2.01
N GLU A 388 29.70 7.01 -2.76
CA GLU A 388 30.50 5.81 -2.53
C GLU A 388 31.22 5.85 -1.17
N ARG A 389 31.73 7.01 -0.77
CA ARG A 389 32.34 7.19 0.56
C ARG A 389 31.29 7.00 1.68
N VAL A 390 30.08 7.53 1.50
CA VAL A 390 28.99 7.33 2.47
C VAL A 390 28.55 5.87 2.50
N ALA A 391 28.51 5.19 1.36
CA ALA A 391 28.21 3.77 1.28
C ALA A 391 29.25 2.94 2.05
N ALA A 392 30.53 3.23 1.91
CA ALA A 392 31.59 2.56 2.68
C ALA A 392 31.45 2.76 4.19
N ILE A 393 31.06 3.97 4.63
CA ILE A 393 30.76 4.23 6.06
C ILE A 393 29.53 3.44 6.50
N ALA A 394 28.53 3.31 5.65
CA ALA A 394 27.33 2.51 5.94
C ALA A 394 27.66 1.02 6.09
N GLU A 395 28.50 0.44 5.22
CA GLU A 395 28.97 -0.94 5.32
C GLU A 395 29.71 -1.23 6.64
N GLU A 396 30.51 -0.24 7.11
CA GLU A 396 31.24 -0.38 8.38
C GLU A 396 30.33 -0.20 9.62
N THR A 397 29.31 0.67 9.51
CA THR A 397 28.48 1.10 10.66
C THR A 397 27.22 0.24 10.83
N ILE A 398 26.72 -0.38 9.74
CA ILE A 398 25.42 -1.05 9.68
C ILE A 398 25.61 -2.54 9.38
N PRO A 399 25.73 -3.42 10.38
CA PRO A 399 25.81 -4.87 10.16
C PRO A 399 24.56 -5.47 9.50
N GLU A 400 23.40 -4.77 9.63
CA GLU A 400 22.11 -5.19 9.08
C GLU A 400 21.91 -4.75 7.62
N LEU A 401 22.94 -4.21 6.95
CA LEU A 401 22.88 -3.83 5.55
C LEU A 401 22.85 -5.08 4.67
N ALA A 402 21.81 -5.22 3.85
CA ALA A 402 21.67 -6.33 2.90
C ALA A 402 22.22 -5.96 1.52
N SER A 403 21.90 -4.75 1.04
CA SER A 403 22.39 -4.21 -0.24
C SER A 403 22.23 -2.70 -0.26
N TYR A 404 22.90 -2.04 -1.18
CA TYR A 404 22.69 -0.62 -1.40
C TYR A 404 22.78 -0.26 -2.88
N TYR A 405 22.13 0.83 -3.23
CA TYR A 405 22.31 1.46 -4.54
C TYR A 405 22.31 2.97 -4.42
N TYR A 406 23.00 3.62 -5.34
CA TYR A 406 22.92 5.06 -5.43
C TYR A 406 22.82 5.54 -6.87
N THR A 407 22.24 6.73 -7.00
CA THR A 407 22.23 7.51 -8.24
C THR A 407 22.74 8.90 -7.93
N ALA A 408 23.81 9.30 -8.58
CA ALA A 408 24.28 10.67 -8.61
C ALA A 408 23.75 11.33 -9.87
N ASP A 409 23.08 12.48 -9.72
CA ASP A 409 22.38 13.17 -10.78
C ASP A 409 22.86 14.61 -10.89
N SER A 410 23.05 15.10 -12.11
CA SER A 410 23.42 16.51 -12.44
C SER A 410 24.51 17.16 -11.58
N GLY A 411 25.33 16.39 -10.85
CA GLY A 411 26.46 16.85 -10.04
C GLY A 411 26.12 17.58 -8.75
N GLN A 412 24.85 17.81 -8.46
CA GLN A 412 24.41 18.55 -7.27
C GLN A 412 23.88 17.67 -6.16
N SER A 413 23.40 16.47 -6.47
CA SER A 413 22.89 15.52 -5.47
C SER A 413 23.18 14.08 -5.85
N ALA A 414 23.38 13.26 -4.83
CA ALA A 414 23.32 11.82 -4.97
C ALA A 414 22.31 11.27 -3.96
N SER A 415 21.48 10.34 -4.42
CA SER A 415 20.54 9.61 -3.59
C SER A 415 21.06 8.19 -3.40
N LEU A 416 21.33 7.80 -2.15
CA LEU A 416 21.75 6.48 -1.76
C LEU A 416 20.61 5.83 -0.99
N VAL A 417 20.22 4.63 -1.38
CA VAL A 417 19.23 3.82 -0.69
C VAL A 417 19.90 2.56 -0.15
N LEU A 418 19.74 2.34 1.13
CA LEU A 418 20.27 1.21 1.87
C LEU A 418 19.10 0.27 2.17
N ASN A 419 19.16 -0.95 1.67
CA ASN A 419 18.21 -2.02 1.98
C ASN A 419 18.74 -2.78 3.20
N LEU A 420 17.93 -2.89 4.21
CA LEU A 420 18.26 -3.58 5.47
C LEU A 420 17.72 -5.01 5.43
N THR A 421 18.27 -5.88 6.26
CA THR A 421 17.73 -7.22 6.52
C THR A 421 16.30 -7.12 7.09
N ASP A 422 15.54 -8.21 6.99
CA ASP A 422 14.17 -8.27 7.46
C ASP A 422 14.02 -7.84 8.92
N LYS A 423 12.92 -7.17 9.26
CA LYS A 423 12.64 -6.68 10.61
C LYS A 423 12.70 -7.77 11.68
N GLY A 424 12.44 -9.03 11.33
CA GLY A 424 12.53 -10.18 12.23
C GLY A 424 13.97 -10.63 12.55
N GLU A 425 14.93 -10.20 11.75
CA GLU A 425 16.34 -10.58 11.85
C GLU A 425 17.23 -9.46 12.41
N ARG A 426 16.68 -8.29 12.68
CA ARG A 426 17.39 -7.13 13.20
C ARG A 426 16.77 -6.58 14.49
N ASP A 427 17.62 -6.11 15.39
CA ASP A 427 17.20 -5.51 16.66
C ASP A 427 16.93 -3.99 16.55
N ARG A 428 17.64 -3.29 15.62
CA ARG A 428 17.52 -1.85 15.42
C ARG A 428 16.43 -1.52 14.40
N SER A 429 15.67 -0.46 14.65
CA SER A 429 14.72 0.08 13.66
C SER A 429 15.45 0.81 12.54
N ALA A 430 14.80 0.97 11.36
CA ALA A 430 15.35 1.77 10.25
C ALA A 430 15.64 3.22 10.69
N THR A 431 14.84 3.78 11.59
CA THR A 431 15.04 5.12 12.17
C THR A 431 16.28 5.16 13.06
N ASP A 432 16.52 4.13 13.89
CA ASP A 432 17.72 4.06 14.73
C ASP A 432 18.98 3.93 13.87
N ILE A 433 18.91 3.15 12.80
CA ILE A 433 20.00 2.96 11.85
C ILE A 433 20.28 4.28 11.09
N ALA A 434 19.23 4.97 10.62
CA ALA A 434 19.38 6.27 9.96
C ALA A 434 20.03 7.31 10.88
N ASN A 435 19.67 7.31 12.17
CA ASN A 435 20.30 8.16 13.18
C ASN A 435 21.76 7.80 13.42
N ALA A 436 22.08 6.51 13.55
CA ALA A 436 23.46 6.04 13.71
C ALA A 436 24.32 6.40 12.51
N LEU A 437 23.79 6.26 11.29
CA LEU A 437 24.51 6.65 10.08
C LEU A 437 24.71 8.16 9.98
N ARG A 438 23.71 8.97 10.37
CA ARG A 438 23.84 10.42 10.44
C ARG A 438 24.97 10.85 11.39
N ASP A 439 25.06 10.20 12.54
CA ASP A 439 26.12 10.48 13.52
C ASP A 439 27.51 10.06 12.96
N ALA A 440 27.58 8.91 12.27
CA ALA A 440 28.83 8.44 11.65
C ALA A 440 29.27 9.29 10.45
N THR A 441 28.34 9.95 9.77
CA THR A 441 28.63 10.80 8.61
C THR A 441 28.79 12.29 8.96
N TYR A 442 28.65 12.66 10.24
CA TYR A 442 28.69 14.05 10.71
C TYR A 442 30.00 14.79 10.34
N ASP A 443 31.12 14.09 10.39
CA ASP A 443 32.45 14.65 10.12
C ASP A 443 32.83 14.62 8.62
N VAL A 444 31.93 14.21 7.73
CA VAL A 444 32.17 14.19 6.29
C VAL A 444 32.06 15.61 5.74
N ALA A 445 33.21 16.19 5.40
CA ALA A 445 33.28 17.57 4.89
C ALA A 445 33.03 17.63 3.38
N GLY A 446 32.49 18.77 2.90
CA GLY A 446 32.34 19.08 1.48
C GLY A 446 30.96 18.83 0.90
N CYS A 447 30.02 18.29 1.67
CA CYS A 447 28.63 18.07 1.29
C CYS A 447 27.70 18.17 2.50
N GLU A 448 26.42 18.28 2.25
CA GLU A 448 25.38 18.13 3.26
C GLU A 448 24.77 16.73 3.12
N ILE A 449 24.76 15.96 4.22
CA ILE A 449 24.26 14.59 4.24
C ILE A 449 23.00 14.53 5.10
N THR A 450 21.91 14.06 4.52
CA THR A 450 20.65 13.85 5.22
C THR A 450 20.33 12.36 5.21
N CYS A 451 20.22 11.73 6.39
CA CYS A 451 19.84 10.34 6.56
C CYS A 451 18.42 10.27 7.14
N SER A 452 17.55 9.54 6.51
CA SER A 452 16.16 9.30 6.99
C SER A 452 15.75 7.86 6.72
N ALA A 453 14.97 7.28 7.62
CA ALA A 453 14.25 6.04 7.28
C ALA A 453 13.31 6.34 6.12
N TYR A 454 13.20 5.40 5.18
CA TYR A 454 12.24 5.52 4.09
C TYR A 454 10.82 5.40 4.67
N ASP A 455 9.97 6.36 4.36
CA ASP A 455 8.58 6.39 4.81
C ASP A 455 7.67 6.72 3.61
N MET A 456 6.91 5.72 3.16
CA MET A 456 5.91 5.88 2.09
C MET A 456 4.78 6.84 2.47
N GLY A 457 4.58 7.07 3.77
CA GLY A 457 3.56 8.00 4.27
C GLY A 457 3.98 9.48 4.21
N ALA A 458 5.27 9.77 3.96
CA ALA A 458 5.80 11.13 3.86
C ALA A 458 5.73 11.71 2.45
N MET A 459 5.40 10.90 1.42
CA MET A 459 5.12 11.33 0.05
C MET A 459 3.65 11.66 -0.12
#